data_1ca95f266d1c9fa293999ddfdf142985
#
_entry.id   1ca95f266d1c9fa293999ddfdf142985
#
_cell.length_a   1.000
_cell.length_b   1.000
_cell.length_c   1.000
_cell.angle_alpha   90.00
_cell.angle_beta   90.00
_cell.angle_gamma   90.00
#
_symmetry.space_group_name_H-M   'P 1'
#
loop_
_entity.id
_entity.type
_entity.pdbx_description
1 polymer ?
#
loop_
_entity_poly.entity_id
_entity_poly.type
_entity_poly.pdbx_seq_one_letter_code
_entity_poly.pdbx_strand_id
1 'polypeptide(L)'
;MSNYIQLGDVHTYYEEDGAGEPLVLLHPGLADSRAFEDYVPELAQHFHLFRPDRRGHGRTPDVEGPITYALMAQDTTAFLEQVVGGPASLLGHSDGAPVALLAALERPDLVRKLVLSAGVFHHHGWAPGAIDLDDETIAFFTDYWGAVAPDGPEHFPVVKTKLDRMHREEPTLTVADLAGYPGPALVMVGDSDEEIRIDHTLALHRGLPDAQLAVLPGIGHGGIDTRIVINFLTKRPEEA
;
A
#
# COMPACT_ATOMS: atom_id res chain seq x y z
N MET A 1 7.96 5.51 -17.27
CA MET A 1 6.95 6.03 -18.25
C MET A 1 5.60 6.10 -17.56
N SER A 2 4.77 7.08 -17.92
CA SER A 2 3.42 7.23 -17.34
C SER A 2 2.37 6.68 -18.31
N ASN A 3 1.46 5.88 -17.78
CA ASN A 3 0.48 5.12 -18.55
C ASN A 3 -0.89 5.16 -17.88
N TYR A 4 -1.92 4.75 -18.63
CA TYR A 4 -3.27 4.54 -18.15
C TYR A 4 -3.81 3.19 -18.60
N ILE A 5 -4.62 2.56 -17.76
CA ILE A 5 -5.32 1.30 -18.05
C ILE A 5 -6.74 1.34 -17.48
N GLN A 6 -7.70 0.75 -18.18
CA GLN A 6 -9.05 0.58 -17.64
C GLN A 6 -9.12 -0.70 -16.81
N LEU A 7 -9.33 -0.57 -15.50
CA LEU A 7 -9.52 -1.68 -14.56
C LEU A 7 -10.96 -1.63 -14.03
N GLY A 8 -11.82 -2.50 -14.55
CA GLY A 8 -13.24 -2.44 -14.22
C GLY A 8 -13.86 -1.06 -14.56
N ASP A 9 -14.31 -0.34 -13.54
CA ASP A 9 -14.90 1.01 -13.65
C ASP A 9 -13.87 2.16 -13.51
N VAL A 10 -12.59 1.84 -13.20
CA VAL A 10 -11.56 2.84 -12.90
C VAL A 10 -10.56 2.98 -14.04
N HIS A 11 -10.29 4.22 -14.47
CA HIS A 11 -9.22 4.55 -15.43
C HIS A 11 -7.94 4.83 -14.64
N THR A 12 -7.19 3.77 -14.36
CA THR A 12 -6.04 3.79 -13.45
C THR A 12 -4.78 4.32 -14.13
N TYR A 13 -4.20 5.35 -13.53
CA TYR A 13 -2.86 5.83 -13.87
C TYR A 13 -1.80 4.97 -13.19
N TYR A 14 -0.68 4.76 -13.87
CA TYR A 14 0.49 4.11 -13.28
C TYR A 14 1.80 4.55 -13.94
N GLU A 15 2.88 4.38 -13.20
CA GLU A 15 4.25 4.63 -13.67
C GLU A 15 5.06 3.34 -13.63
N GLU A 16 6.03 3.26 -14.54
CA GLU A 16 6.98 2.15 -14.63
C GLU A 16 8.41 2.66 -14.62
N ASP A 17 9.29 1.97 -13.86
CA ASP A 17 10.72 2.25 -13.76
C ASP A 17 11.52 0.96 -13.58
N GLY A 18 12.78 0.99 -14.03
CA GLY A 18 13.68 -0.15 -13.87
C GLY A 18 13.39 -1.32 -14.78
N ALA A 19 13.95 -2.48 -14.42
CA ALA A 19 13.79 -3.75 -15.13
C ALA A 19 14.09 -4.92 -14.17
N GLY A 20 13.63 -6.12 -14.50
CA GLY A 20 13.85 -7.33 -13.69
C GLY A 20 12.56 -7.93 -13.14
N GLU A 21 12.61 -8.48 -11.92
CA GLU A 21 11.43 -9.05 -11.27
C GLU A 21 10.42 -7.95 -10.95
N PRO A 22 9.12 -8.18 -11.20
CA PRO A 22 8.10 -7.15 -10.98
C PRO A 22 7.85 -6.89 -9.49
N LEU A 23 7.83 -5.61 -9.14
CA LEU A 23 7.48 -5.09 -7.82
C LEU A 23 6.42 -3.99 -7.96
N VAL A 24 5.25 -4.21 -7.38
CA VAL A 24 4.19 -3.19 -7.34
C VAL A 24 4.25 -2.45 -6.02
N LEU A 25 4.31 -1.11 -6.08
CA LEU A 25 4.34 -0.22 -4.93
C LEU A 25 2.95 0.40 -4.73
N LEU A 26 2.32 0.12 -3.60
CA LEU A 26 1.00 0.61 -3.22
C LEU A 26 1.15 1.73 -2.18
N HIS A 27 0.82 2.94 -2.57
CA HIS A 27 1.08 4.20 -1.85
C HIS A 27 0.24 4.34 -0.56
N PRO A 28 0.63 5.24 0.38
CA PRO A 28 -0.15 5.58 1.57
C PRO A 28 -1.47 6.29 1.24
N GLY A 29 -2.34 6.43 2.22
CA GLY A 29 -3.60 7.16 2.10
C GLY A 29 -3.41 8.64 1.81
N LEU A 30 -4.39 9.27 1.16
CA LEU A 30 -4.38 10.68 0.75
C LEU A 30 -3.21 11.10 -0.16
N ALA A 31 -2.26 10.19 -0.41
CA ALA A 31 -1.12 10.37 -1.31
C ALA A 31 -1.34 9.60 -2.63
N ASP A 32 -0.31 9.48 -3.44
CA ASP A 32 -0.28 8.78 -4.71
C ASP A 32 1.13 8.22 -5.00
N SER A 33 1.39 7.77 -6.23
CA SER A 33 2.68 7.20 -6.65
C SER A 33 3.89 8.10 -6.35
N ARG A 34 3.71 9.42 -6.24
CA ARG A 34 4.77 10.38 -5.88
C ARG A 34 5.35 10.12 -4.48
N ALA A 35 4.60 9.48 -3.58
CA ALA A 35 5.10 9.13 -2.25
C ALA A 35 6.32 8.18 -2.27
N PHE A 36 6.58 7.55 -3.40
CA PHE A 36 7.71 6.65 -3.58
C PHE A 36 8.88 7.26 -4.37
N GLU A 37 8.81 8.52 -4.81
CA GLU A 37 9.82 9.12 -5.68
C GLU A 37 11.25 9.00 -5.14
N ASP A 38 11.45 9.20 -3.83
CA ASP A 38 12.76 9.08 -3.18
C ASP A 38 13.30 7.65 -3.12
N TYR A 39 12.44 6.63 -3.21
CA TYR A 39 12.82 5.21 -3.16
C TYR A 39 13.05 4.60 -4.54
N VAL A 40 12.47 5.19 -5.59
CA VAL A 40 12.57 4.69 -6.97
C VAL A 40 14.02 4.52 -7.44
N PRO A 41 14.94 5.49 -7.25
CA PRO A 41 16.29 5.38 -7.79
C PRO A 41 17.07 4.16 -7.27
N GLU A 42 16.80 3.71 -6.05
CA GLU A 42 17.44 2.54 -5.48
C GLU A 42 16.71 1.25 -5.87
N LEU A 43 15.37 1.21 -5.72
CA LEU A 43 14.58 0.03 -6.02
C LEU A 43 14.63 -0.36 -7.51
N ALA A 44 14.63 0.62 -8.42
CA ALA A 44 14.67 0.41 -9.87
C ALA A 44 15.98 -0.21 -10.38
N GLN A 45 17.05 -0.24 -9.56
CA GLN A 45 18.27 -0.95 -9.87
C GLN A 45 18.13 -2.48 -9.73
N HIS A 46 17.09 -2.93 -9.01
CA HIS A 46 16.89 -4.33 -8.67
C HIS A 46 15.60 -4.93 -9.23
N PHE A 47 14.58 -4.07 -9.50
CA PHE A 47 13.24 -4.51 -9.85
C PHE A 47 12.68 -3.73 -11.04
N HIS A 48 11.71 -4.35 -11.74
CA HIS A 48 10.79 -3.62 -12.60
C HIS A 48 9.65 -3.11 -11.71
N LEU A 49 9.65 -1.81 -11.46
CA LEU A 49 8.70 -1.14 -10.57
C LEU A 49 7.42 -0.77 -11.32
N PHE A 50 6.29 -1.00 -10.67
CA PHE A 50 4.98 -0.52 -11.08
C PHE A 50 4.38 0.28 -9.92
N ARG A 51 3.94 1.51 -10.20
CA ARG A 51 3.40 2.43 -9.19
C ARG A 51 2.03 2.94 -9.62
N PRO A 52 0.93 2.16 -9.40
CA PRO A 52 -0.41 2.65 -9.69
C PRO A 52 -0.85 3.72 -8.69
N ASP A 53 -1.52 4.77 -9.18
CA ASP A 53 -2.36 5.62 -8.37
C ASP A 53 -3.68 4.87 -8.14
N ARG A 54 -4.04 4.59 -6.88
CA ARG A 54 -5.26 3.84 -6.56
C ARG A 54 -6.52 4.68 -6.84
N ARG A 55 -7.69 4.03 -6.98
CA ARG A 55 -8.98 4.73 -7.18
C ARG A 55 -9.15 5.93 -6.25
N GLY A 56 -9.53 7.07 -6.79
CA GLY A 56 -9.72 8.31 -6.05
C GLY A 56 -8.43 8.96 -5.53
N HIS A 57 -7.26 8.53 -6.02
CA HIS A 57 -5.97 9.09 -5.60
C HIS A 57 -5.15 9.53 -6.81
N GLY A 58 -4.38 10.61 -6.62
CA GLY A 58 -3.44 11.11 -7.61
C GLY A 58 -4.12 11.39 -8.94
N ARG A 59 -3.63 10.76 -10.02
CA ARG A 59 -4.12 10.92 -11.39
C ARG A 59 -5.23 9.93 -11.77
N THR A 60 -5.58 9.02 -10.84
CA THR A 60 -6.71 8.10 -10.98
C THR A 60 -7.97 8.74 -10.41
N PRO A 61 -9.01 9.00 -11.23
CA PRO A 61 -10.20 9.71 -10.80
C PRO A 61 -10.96 8.96 -9.71
N ASP A 62 -11.76 9.70 -8.96
CA ASP A 62 -12.81 9.12 -8.15
C ASP A 62 -13.92 8.54 -9.04
N VAL A 63 -14.58 7.52 -8.56
CA VAL A 63 -15.73 6.89 -9.22
C VAL A 63 -16.93 6.85 -8.29
N GLU A 64 -18.12 6.68 -8.84
CA GLU A 64 -19.33 6.57 -8.04
C GLU A 64 -19.24 5.39 -7.07
N GLY A 65 -19.73 5.58 -5.84
CA GLY A 65 -19.74 4.56 -4.79
C GLY A 65 -18.63 4.76 -3.74
N PRO A 66 -18.42 3.77 -2.89
CA PRO A 66 -17.45 3.84 -1.81
C PRO A 66 -16.01 3.60 -2.32
N ILE A 67 -15.04 4.10 -1.56
CA ILE A 67 -13.66 3.62 -1.61
C ILE A 67 -13.52 2.64 -0.44
N THR A 68 -13.05 1.42 -0.72
CA THR A 68 -12.83 0.37 0.30
C THR A 68 -11.50 -0.33 0.03
N TYR A 69 -10.88 -0.89 1.07
CA TYR A 69 -9.67 -1.68 0.89
C TYR A 69 -9.92 -2.91 0.01
N ALA A 70 -11.10 -3.52 0.10
CA ALA A 70 -11.47 -4.66 -0.74
C ALA A 70 -11.55 -4.28 -2.23
N LEU A 71 -12.17 -3.14 -2.58
CA LEU A 71 -12.20 -2.67 -3.98
C LEU A 71 -10.80 -2.35 -4.50
N MET A 72 -9.96 -1.69 -3.70
CA MET A 72 -8.57 -1.40 -4.08
C MET A 72 -7.72 -2.68 -4.21
N ALA A 73 -8.00 -3.73 -3.44
CA ALA A 73 -7.35 -5.03 -3.59
C ALA A 73 -7.78 -5.71 -4.91
N GLN A 74 -9.06 -5.64 -5.28
CA GLN A 74 -9.55 -6.14 -6.57
C GLN A 74 -8.93 -5.38 -7.75
N ASP A 75 -8.81 -4.05 -7.67
CA ASP A 75 -8.08 -3.27 -8.68
C ASP A 75 -6.62 -3.72 -8.77
N THR A 76 -5.98 -3.99 -7.62
CA THR A 76 -4.59 -4.47 -7.57
C THR A 76 -4.44 -5.84 -8.22
N THR A 77 -5.35 -6.79 -7.97
CA THR A 77 -5.31 -8.10 -8.61
C THR A 77 -5.56 -8.00 -10.11
N ALA A 78 -6.50 -7.15 -10.55
CA ALA A 78 -6.73 -6.88 -11.97
C ALA A 78 -5.49 -6.21 -12.63
N PHE A 79 -4.81 -5.32 -11.91
CA PHE A 79 -3.56 -4.70 -12.37
C PHE A 79 -2.44 -5.74 -12.55
N LEU A 80 -2.29 -6.68 -11.62
CA LEU A 80 -1.34 -7.78 -11.72
C LEU A 80 -1.61 -8.64 -12.96
N GLU A 81 -2.86 -8.94 -13.25
CA GLU A 81 -3.24 -9.76 -14.41
C GLU A 81 -3.07 -9.03 -15.74
N GLN A 82 -3.47 -7.77 -15.83
CA GLN A 82 -3.60 -7.06 -17.10
C GLN A 82 -2.39 -6.21 -17.48
N VAL A 83 -1.65 -5.69 -16.49
CA VAL A 83 -0.48 -4.82 -16.70
C VAL A 83 0.81 -5.57 -16.46
N VAL A 84 0.96 -6.18 -15.29
CA VAL A 84 2.17 -6.94 -14.95
C VAL A 84 2.22 -8.26 -15.72
N GLY A 85 1.08 -8.84 -16.02
CA GLY A 85 0.96 -10.09 -16.82
C GLY A 85 1.25 -11.36 -16.02
N GLY A 86 1.21 -11.31 -14.69
CA GLY A 86 1.44 -12.45 -13.82
C GLY A 86 1.86 -12.10 -12.40
N PRO A 87 2.38 -13.07 -11.64
CA PRO A 87 2.74 -12.87 -10.25
C PRO A 87 3.85 -11.84 -10.05
N ALA A 88 3.68 -10.95 -9.05
CA ALA A 88 4.64 -9.94 -8.63
C ALA A 88 4.86 -9.95 -7.13
N SER A 89 5.91 -9.29 -6.65
CA SER A 89 6.01 -8.88 -5.27
C SER A 89 5.21 -7.59 -5.04
N LEU A 90 4.59 -7.45 -3.86
CA LEU A 90 3.87 -6.25 -3.48
C LEU A 90 4.60 -5.57 -2.31
N LEU A 91 4.74 -4.26 -2.37
CA LEU A 91 5.11 -3.42 -1.25
C LEU A 91 3.96 -2.45 -1.01
N GLY A 92 3.26 -2.60 0.12
CA GLY A 92 2.26 -1.67 0.57
C GLY A 92 2.76 -0.86 1.75
N HIS A 93 2.60 0.46 1.69
CA HIS A 93 2.93 1.37 2.79
C HIS A 93 1.67 2.04 3.32
N SER A 94 1.50 2.08 4.67
CA SER A 94 0.33 2.65 5.32
C SER A 94 -0.95 2.02 4.75
N ASP A 95 -1.88 2.78 4.16
CA ASP A 95 -3.08 2.27 3.46
C ASP A 95 -2.77 1.28 2.32
N GLY A 96 -1.61 1.38 1.71
CA GLY A 96 -1.18 0.39 0.71
C GLY A 96 -0.95 -0.99 1.30
N ALA A 97 -0.63 -1.10 2.60
CA ALA A 97 -0.37 -2.38 3.25
C ALA A 97 -1.65 -3.24 3.40
N PRO A 98 -2.79 -2.75 3.94
CA PRO A 98 -4.04 -3.53 3.91
C PRO A 98 -4.51 -3.87 2.50
N VAL A 99 -4.30 -3.00 1.49
CA VAL A 99 -4.60 -3.33 0.10
C VAL A 99 -3.75 -4.50 -0.40
N ALA A 100 -2.43 -4.45 -0.18
CA ALA A 100 -1.51 -5.52 -0.55
C ALA A 100 -1.85 -6.84 0.16
N LEU A 101 -2.18 -6.77 1.46
CA LEU A 101 -2.57 -7.93 2.26
C LEU A 101 -3.85 -8.58 1.75
N LEU A 102 -4.89 -7.79 1.50
CA LEU A 102 -6.17 -8.30 0.97
C LEU A 102 -6.00 -8.90 -0.42
N ALA A 103 -5.23 -8.26 -1.31
CA ALA A 103 -4.89 -8.82 -2.62
C ALA A 103 -4.16 -10.18 -2.50
N ALA A 104 -3.22 -10.29 -1.55
CA ALA A 104 -2.49 -11.52 -1.28
C ALA A 104 -3.36 -12.63 -0.68
N LEU A 105 -4.33 -12.28 0.17
CA LEU A 105 -5.30 -13.23 0.72
C LEU A 105 -6.30 -13.72 -0.34
N GLU A 106 -6.75 -12.84 -1.23
CA GLU A 106 -7.69 -13.16 -2.30
C GLU A 106 -7.03 -13.97 -3.43
N ARG A 107 -5.82 -13.57 -3.85
CA ARG A 107 -5.08 -14.16 -4.96
C ARG A 107 -3.62 -14.46 -4.59
N PRO A 108 -3.39 -15.41 -3.67
CA PRO A 108 -2.04 -15.78 -3.24
C PRO A 108 -1.16 -16.31 -4.40
N ASP A 109 -1.77 -16.80 -5.47
CA ASP A 109 -1.11 -17.22 -6.71
C ASP A 109 -0.48 -16.05 -7.50
N LEU A 110 -0.95 -14.82 -7.32
CA LEU A 110 -0.43 -13.61 -7.95
C LEU A 110 0.59 -12.84 -7.10
N VAL A 111 0.79 -13.22 -5.85
CA VAL A 111 1.70 -12.50 -4.94
C VAL A 111 2.89 -13.36 -4.56
N ARG A 112 4.08 -13.05 -5.10
CA ARG A 112 5.32 -13.81 -4.84
C ARG A 112 5.86 -13.58 -3.44
N LYS A 113 5.97 -12.31 -3.04
CA LYS A 113 6.41 -11.87 -1.72
C LYS A 113 5.65 -10.62 -1.33
N LEU A 114 5.43 -10.44 -0.04
CA LEU A 114 4.62 -9.37 0.49
C LEU A 114 5.44 -8.51 1.47
N VAL A 115 5.52 -7.21 1.23
CA VAL A 115 6.09 -6.24 2.17
C VAL A 115 4.97 -5.34 2.68
N LEU A 116 4.75 -5.38 3.99
CA LEU A 116 3.73 -4.61 4.71
C LEU A 116 4.42 -3.61 5.62
N SER A 117 4.50 -2.36 5.19
CA SER A 117 5.15 -1.28 5.92
C SER A 117 4.12 -0.38 6.59
N ALA A 118 4.20 -0.25 7.91
CA ALA A 118 3.39 0.69 8.71
C ALA A 118 1.89 0.60 8.41
N GLY A 119 1.32 -0.62 8.35
CA GLY A 119 -0.07 -0.84 7.97
C GLY A 119 -0.87 -1.66 8.98
N VAL A 120 -2.18 -1.69 8.77
CA VAL A 120 -3.12 -2.39 9.64
C VAL A 120 -3.79 -3.57 8.94
N PHE A 121 -4.13 -4.63 9.68
CA PHE A 121 -5.02 -5.71 9.21
C PHE A 121 -6.44 -5.60 9.78
N HIS A 122 -6.61 -4.73 10.78
CA HIS A 122 -7.90 -4.38 11.38
C HIS A 122 -7.89 -2.90 11.77
N HIS A 123 -8.98 -2.17 11.56
CA HIS A 123 -9.06 -0.73 11.81
C HIS A 123 -8.73 -0.33 13.28
N HIS A 124 -8.84 -1.23 14.23
CA HIS A 124 -8.38 -1.01 15.61
C HIS A 124 -6.85 -0.92 15.75
N GLY A 125 -6.09 -1.15 14.69
CA GLY A 125 -4.64 -1.02 14.65
C GLY A 125 -4.15 0.42 14.60
N TRP A 126 -5.01 1.36 14.21
CA TRP A 126 -4.70 2.78 14.26
C TRP A 126 -4.47 3.24 15.70
N ALA A 127 -3.46 4.06 15.92
CA ALA A 127 -3.25 4.73 17.19
C ALA A 127 -4.38 5.76 17.44
N PRO A 128 -4.69 6.09 18.69
CA PRO A 128 -5.71 7.08 18.99
C PRO A 128 -5.41 8.44 18.34
N GLY A 129 -6.34 8.95 17.53
CA GLY A 129 -6.20 10.22 16.83
C GLY A 129 -5.47 10.17 15.48
N ALA A 130 -4.85 9.05 15.12
CA ALA A 130 -4.07 8.93 13.88
C ALA A 130 -4.84 9.25 12.59
N ILE A 131 -6.13 8.96 12.59
CA ILE A 131 -7.02 9.23 11.44
C ILE A 131 -7.82 10.53 11.56
N ASP A 132 -7.63 11.28 12.65
CA ASP A 132 -8.31 12.56 12.91
C ASP A 132 -7.37 13.72 12.54
N LEU A 133 -7.30 14.03 11.25
CA LEU A 133 -6.38 15.04 10.71
C LEU A 133 -6.81 16.46 11.13
N ASP A 134 -5.83 17.29 11.45
CA ASP A 134 -6.06 18.72 11.70
C ASP A 134 -6.21 19.52 10.39
N ASP A 135 -6.64 20.77 10.51
CA ASP A 135 -6.91 21.65 9.36
C ASP A 135 -5.66 21.91 8.51
N GLU A 136 -4.47 21.96 9.12
CA GLU A 136 -3.20 22.20 8.40
C GLU A 136 -2.84 20.98 7.55
N THR A 137 -2.96 19.79 8.10
CA THR A 137 -2.75 18.52 7.39
C THR A 137 -3.77 18.32 6.28
N ILE A 138 -5.05 18.66 6.51
CA ILE A 138 -6.09 18.63 5.48
C ILE A 138 -5.77 19.59 4.35
N ALA A 139 -5.34 20.83 4.64
CA ALA A 139 -4.95 21.79 3.62
C ALA A 139 -3.76 21.30 2.79
N PHE A 140 -2.74 20.73 3.44
CA PHE A 140 -1.59 20.13 2.76
C PHE A 140 -2.02 19.04 1.77
N PHE A 141 -2.84 18.10 2.22
CA PHE A 141 -3.30 17.02 1.33
C PHE A 141 -4.26 17.50 0.24
N THR A 142 -5.06 18.54 0.50
CA THR A 142 -5.90 19.18 -0.54
C THR A 142 -5.05 19.71 -1.68
N ASP A 143 -3.98 20.43 -1.37
CA ASP A 143 -3.04 20.97 -2.35
C ASP A 143 -2.25 19.86 -3.05
N TYR A 144 -1.74 18.89 -2.29
CA TYR A 144 -0.97 17.77 -2.81
C TYR A 144 -1.79 16.94 -3.79
N TRP A 145 -3.01 16.55 -3.41
CA TRP A 145 -3.95 15.80 -4.25
C TRP A 145 -4.41 16.62 -5.44
N GLY A 146 -4.84 17.85 -5.20
CA GLY A 146 -5.34 18.76 -6.24
C GLY A 146 -4.32 19.14 -7.31
N ALA A 147 -3.02 19.02 -7.02
CA ALA A 147 -1.97 19.31 -7.98
C ALA A 147 -1.99 18.39 -9.21
N VAL A 148 -2.57 17.19 -9.11
CA VAL A 148 -2.55 16.18 -10.19
C VAL A 148 -3.91 15.51 -10.44
N ALA A 149 -4.86 15.65 -9.53
CA ALA A 149 -6.14 14.97 -9.61
C ALA A 149 -6.98 15.48 -10.78
N PRO A 150 -7.52 14.59 -11.63
CA PRO A 150 -8.35 15.00 -12.77
C PRO A 150 -9.69 15.61 -12.35
N ASP A 151 -10.16 15.28 -11.14
CA ASP A 151 -11.42 15.78 -10.58
C ASP A 151 -11.31 17.21 -10.01
N GLY A 152 -10.09 17.77 -9.92
CA GLY A 152 -9.82 19.09 -9.36
C GLY A 152 -9.82 19.17 -7.84
N PRO A 153 -9.11 20.16 -7.23
CA PRO A 153 -8.93 20.24 -5.78
C PRO A 153 -10.23 20.37 -4.99
N GLU A 154 -11.28 20.91 -5.58
CA GLU A 154 -12.60 21.06 -4.98
C GLU A 154 -13.30 19.71 -4.74
N HIS A 155 -12.88 18.63 -5.38
CA HIS A 155 -13.41 17.29 -5.17
C HIS A 155 -12.79 16.55 -3.98
N PHE A 156 -11.63 17.01 -3.48
CA PHE A 156 -10.91 16.36 -2.38
C PHE A 156 -11.78 16.09 -1.13
N PRO A 157 -12.67 17.00 -0.68
CA PRO A 157 -13.55 16.71 0.48
C PRO A 157 -14.45 15.50 0.28
N VAL A 158 -14.86 15.20 -0.96
CA VAL A 158 -15.68 14.02 -1.30
C VAL A 158 -14.85 12.76 -1.10
N VAL A 159 -13.65 12.72 -1.70
CA VAL A 159 -12.71 11.59 -1.56
C VAL A 159 -12.31 11.39 -0.10
N LYS A 160 -11.94 12.48 0.61
CA LYS A 160 -11.60 12.42 2.04
C LYS A 160 -12.73 11.80 2.87
N THR A 161 -13.98 12.17 2.61
CA THR A 161 -15.14 11.60 3.33
C THR A 161 -15.25 10.08 3.12
N LYS A 162 -14.98 9.59 1.89
CA LYS A 162 -14.97 8.15 1.59
C LYS A 162 -13.83 7.44 2.32
N LEU A 163 -12.63 8.04 2.34
CA LEU A 163 -11.46 7.50 3.03
C LEU A 163 -11.63 7.51 4.55
N ASP A 164 -12.16 8.59 5.13
CA ASP A 164 -12.44 8.66 6.57
C ASP A 164 -13.39 7.54 7.02
N ARG A 165 -14.40 7.25 6.20
CA ARG A 165 -15.29 6.13 6.46
C ARG A 165 -14.55 4.80 6.40
N MET A 166 -13.76 4.59 5.35
CA MET A 166 -12.96 3.37 5.18
C MET A 166 -12.03 3.15 6.38
N HIS A 167 -11.27 4.16 6.82
CA HIS A 167 -10.37 4.06 7.96
C HIS A 167 -11.07 3.69 9.27
N ARG A 168 -12.32 4.14 9.47
CA ARG A 168 -13.09 3.87 10.69
C ARG A 168 -13.77 2.51 10.69
N GLU A 169 -14.06 1.95 9.53
CA GLU A 169 -14.86 0.73 9.38
C GLU A 169 -14.02 -0.46 8.89
N GLU A 170 -12.85 -0.22 8.26
CA GLU A 170 -12.04 -1.23 7.59
C GLU A 170 -10.52 -1.09 7.89
N PRO A 171 -9.71 -2.13 7.65
CA PRO A 171 -10.12 -3.50 7.40
C PRO A 171 -10.64 -4.18 8.68
N THR A 172 -11.24 -5.36 8.55
CA THR A 172 -11.82 -6.11 9.68
C THR A 172 -11.26 -7.55 9.80
N LEU A 173 -10.06 -7.79 9.27
CA LEU A 173 -9.43 -9.09 9.34
C LEU A 173 -9.10 -9.48 10.79
N THR A 174 -9.23 -10.75 11.10
CA THR A 174 -8.75 -11.34 12.34
C THR A 174 -7.34 -11.92 12.16
N VAL A 175 -6.64 -12.20 13.26
CA VAL A 175 -5.34 -12.87 13.20
C VAL A 175 -5.42 -14.24 12.50
N ALA A 176 -6.57 -14.92 12.61
CA ALA A 176 -6.77 -16.22 11.96
C ALA A 176 -6.86 -16.11 10.42
N ASP A 177 -7.40 -14.99 9.91
CA ASP A 177 -7.51 -14.76 8.46
C ASP A 177 -6.15 -14.58 7.80
N LEU A 178 -5.14 -14.10 8.54
CA LEU A 178 -3.78 -13.86 8.04
C LEU A 178 -3.10 -15.15 7.57
N ALA A 179 -3.48 -16.30 8.14
CA ALA A 179 -2.98 -17.61 7.72
C ALA A 179 -3.37 -18.01 6.27
N GLY A 180 -4.29 -17.25 5.66
CA GLY A 180 -4.69 -17.44 4.26
C GLY A 180 -3.62 -17.05 3.23
N TYR A 181 -2.59 -16.29 3.61
CA TYR A 181 -1.43 -16.04 2.76
C TYR A 181 -0.23 -16.87 3.21
N PRO A 182 0.12 -17.95 2.49
CA PRO A 182 1.21 -18.84 2.89
C PRO A 182 2.60 -18.39 2.39
N GLY A 183 2.65 -17.37 1.55
CA GLY A 183 3.90 -16.88 0.94
C GLY A 183 4.75 -16.07 1.92
N PRO A 184 6.03 -15.80 1.53
CA PRO A 184 6.92 -15.01 2.35
C PRO A 184 6.45 -13.57 2.54
N ALA A 185 6.47 -13.08 3.77
CA ALA A 185 6.10 -11.72 4.12
C ALA A 185 7.19 -11.00 4.93
N LEU A 186 7.32 -9.70 4.74
CA LEU A 186 8.07 -8.80 5.60
C LEU A 186 7.11 -7.80 6.21
N VAL A 187 7.00 -7.81 7.52
CA VAL A 187 6.24 -6.81 8.29
C VAL A 187 7.23 -5.79 8.84
N MET A 188 7.01 -4.51 8.53
CA MET A 188 7.95 -3.44 8.88
C MET A 188 7.23 -2.25 9.52
N VAL A 189 7.84 -1.66 10.56
CA VAL A 189 7.32 -0.47 11.24
C VAL A 189 8.47 0.33 11.86
N GLY A 190 8.32 1.65 11.96
CA GLY A 190 9.21 2.48 12.77
C GLY A 190 8.92 2.33 14.26
N ASP A 191 9.94 2.41 15.12
CA ASP A 191 9.74 2.39 16.57
C ASP A 191 9.14 3.69 17.12
N SER A 192 9.17 4.74 16.31
CA SER A 192 8.60 6.06 16.59
C SER A 192 7.35 6.34 15.73
N ASP A 193 6.70 5.29 15.20
CA ASP A 193 5.45 5.41 14.45
C ASP A 193 4.31 5.82 15.40
N GLU A 194 3.73 6.99 15.16
CA GLU A 194 2.65 7.54 15.99
C GLU A 194 1.25 7.17 15.44
N GLU A 195 1.17 6.58 14.24
CA GLU A 195 -0.09 6.25 13.58
C GLU A 195 -0.46 4.77 13.74
N ILE A 196 0.54 3.86 13.78
CA ILE A 196 0.31 2.42 13.87
C ILE A 196 0.73 1.89 15.23
N ARG A 197 -0.17 1.20 15.90
CA ARG A 197 0.13 0.56 17.18
C ARG A 197 1.12 -0.60 16.99
N ILE A 198 2.24 -0.55 17.71
CA ILE A 198 3.29 -1.57 17.62
C ILE A 198 2.79 -2.98 18.01
N ASP A 199 1.87 -3.10 18.97
CA ASP A 199 1.26 -4.38 19.34
C ASP A 199 0.41 -4.97 18.21
N HIS A 200 -0.22 -4.12 17.39
CA HIS A 200 -0.94 -4.53 16.18
C HIS A 200 0.01 -5.05 15.10
N THR A 201 1.14 -4.37 14.87
CA THR A 201 2.19 -4.84 13.95
C THR A 201 2.76 -6.20 14.39
N LEU A 202 2.99 -6.39 15.71
CA LEU A 202 3.43 -7.68 16.24
C LEU A 202 2.37 -8.79 16.07
N ALA A 203 1.08 -8.45 16.17
CA ALA A 203 -0.01 -9.39 15.90
C ALA A 203 -0.08 -9.76 14.42
N LEU A 204 0.09 -8.78 13.51
CA LEU A 204 0.18 -9.00 12.06
C LEU A 204 1.32 -9.98 11.70
N HIS A 205 2.53 -9.71 12.21
CA HIS A 205 3.68 -10.60 12.02
C HIS A 205 3.42 -12.03 12.51
N ARG A 206 2.83 -12.19 13.70
CA ARG A 206 2.57 -13.52 14.28
C ARG A 206 1.45 -14.29 13.59
N GLY A 207 0.54 -13.60 12.94
CA GLY A 207 -0.58 -14.20 12.21
C GLY A 207 -0.20 -14.72 10.83
N LEU A 208 0.84 -14.18 10.21
CA LEU A 208 1.34 -14.62 8.91
C LEU A 208 2.27 -15.85 9.09
N PRO A 209 2.06 -16.96 8.32
CA PRO A 209 2.80 -18.21 8.51
C PRO A 209 4.31 -18.12 8.24
N ASP A 210 4.72 -17.33 7.26
CA ASP A 210 6.12 -17.15 6.84
C ASP A 210 6.45 -15.65 6.82
N ALA A 211 6.61 -15.05 8.00
CA ALA A 211 6.85 -13.63 8.13
C ALA A 211 8.15 -13.29 8.85
N GLN A 212 8.86 -12.30 8.33
CA GLN A 212 9.97 -11.61 8.98
C GLN A 212 9.47 -10.29 9.57
N LEU A 213 10.10 -9.81 10.64
CA LEU A 213 9.79 -8.55 11.28
C LEU A 213 10.98 -7.61 11.24
N ALA A 214 10.77 -6.37 10.84
CA ALA A 214 11.72 -5.28 10.96
C ALA A 214 11.11 -4.13 11.77
N VAL A 215 11.74 -3.78 12.88
CA VAL A 215 11.43 -2.56 13.64
C VAL A 215 12.56 -1.57 13.41
N LEU A 216 12.26 -0.42 12.84
CA LEU A 216 13.24 0.56 12.37
C LEU A 216 13.51 1.61 13.45
N PRO A 217 14.73 1.66 14.03
CA PRO A 217 15.03 2.58 15.14
C PRO A 217 15.01 4.05 14.69
N GLY A 218 14.27 4.89 15.43
CA GLY A 218 14.19 6.33 15.19
C GLY A 218 13.39 6.73 13.96
N ILE A 219 12.63 5.82 13.38
CA ILE A 219 11.81 6.05 12.19
C ILE A 219 10.35 6.24 12.62
N GLY A 220 9.70 7.28 12.10
CA GLY A 220 8.26 7.50 12.22
C GLY A 220 7.46 6.78 11.14
N HIS A 221 6.18 7.18 10.96
CA HIS A 221 5.24 6.51 10.06
C HIS A 221 5.69 6.47 8.59
N GLY A 222 6.31 7.52 8.08
CA GLY A 222 6.64 7.65 6.64
C GLY A 222 7.88 6.88 6.16
N GLY A 223 8.60 6.16 7.02
CA GLY A 223 9.91 5.62 6.68
C GLY A 223 9.90 4.18 6.17
N ILE A 224 10.59 3.94 5.04
CA ILE A 224 10.86 2.62 4.48
C ILE A 224 12.39 2.43 4.37
N ASP A 225 12.93 1.35 4.91
CA ASP A 225 14.35 0.98 4.66
C ASP A 225 14.44 0.10 3.41
N THR A 226 14.83 0.70 2.29
CA THR A 226 14.95 0.05 0.98
C THR A 226 15.97 -1.10 1.00
N ARG A 227 17.01 -1.03 1.82
CA ARG A 227 18.04 -2.09 1.93
C ARG A 227 17.46 -3.35 2.55
N ILE A 228 16.59 -3.21 3.56
CA ILE A 228 15.86 -4.34 4.17
C ILE A 228 14.88 -4.92 3.15
N VAL A 229 14.13 -4.08 2.44
CA VAL A 229 13.21 -4.49 1.38
C VAL A 229 13.93 -5.25 0.27
N ILE A 230 15.02 -4.69 -0.29
CA ILE A 230 15.81 -5.32 -1.34
C ILE A 230 16.37 -6.67 -0.86
N ASN A 231 16.98 -6.71 0.34
CA ASN A 231 17.50 -7.94 0.90
C ASN A 231 16.43 -9.03 1.05
N PHE A 232 15.24 -8.67 1.54
CA PHE A 232 14.12 -9.61 1.66
C PHE A 232 13.63 -10.10 0.28
N LEU A 233 13.41 -9.18 -0.66
CA LEU A 233 12.83 -9.52 -1.97
C LEU A 233 13.80 -10.31 -2.85
N THR A 234 15.12 -10.08 -2.77
CA THR A 234 16.13 -10.76 -3.60
C THR A 234 16.60 -12.10 -3.05
N LYS A 235 16.40 -12.40 -1.75
CA LYS A 235 16.74 -13.71 -1.18
C LYS A 235 15.96 -14.83 -1.86
N ARG A 236 16.67 -15.91 -2.20
CA ARG A 236 16.06 -17.16 -2.68
C ARG A 236 15.52 -17.99 -1.51
N PRO A 237 14.45 -18.80 -1.71
CA PRO A 237 13.90 -19.67 -0.65
C PRO A 237 14.91 -20.62 0.01
N GLU A 238 16.02 -20.94 -0.68
CA GLU A 238 17.06 -21.84 -0.19
C GLU A 238 18.08 -21.16 0.74
N GLU A 239 17.98 -19.83 0.91
CA GLU A 239 18.93 -19.00 1.70
C GLU A 239 18.29 -18.43 2.97
N ALA A 240 17.06 -18.85 3.31
CA ALA A 240 16.27 -18.36 4.44
C ALA A 240 16.36 -19.26 5.66
#